data_93493fe974f13e85eb2a322a4767e364
#
_entry.id   93493fe974f13e85eb2a322a4767e364
#
_cell.length_a   1.000
_cell.length_b   1.000
_cell.length_c   1.000
_cell.angle_alpha   90.00
_cell.angle_beta   90.00
_cell.angle_gamma   90.00
#
_symmetry.space_group_name_H-M   'P 1'
#
loop_
_entity.id
_entity.type
_entity.pdbx_description
1 polymer ?
#
loop_
_entity_poly.entity_id
_entity_poly.type
_entity_poly.pdbx_seq_one_letter_code
_entity_poly.pdbx_strand_id
1 'polypeptide(L)'
;LDCFIEAMSGELEAVGFRTEAGFDGLHGHGVLWGGNLTVLCSLLGTPHWPRIEGGILFVEDINEHPYRVERMLLQLHQAGVLAAQKAVLLGDFGGWRKSPLDRGYTLKTMVAQLRAVCPVPILTGLPFGHVPTKVTLPVGRCVELQVLRRDVLLSWACDHDHDHD
;
A
#
# COMPACT_ATOMS: atom_id res chain seq x y z
N LEU A 1 -19.15 3.16 6.43
CA LEU A 1 -19.05 1.74 6.10
C LEU A 1 -18.13 1.06 7.07
N ASP A 2 -18.71 0.20 7.87
CA ASP A 2 -17.91 -0.58 8.80
C ASP A 2 -17.19 -1.67 8.04
N CYS A 3 -15.89 -1.64 8.12
CA CYS A 3 -15.05 -2.64 7.51
C CYS A 3 -14.61 -3.61 8.60
N PHE A 4 -15.14 -4.81 8.59
CA PHE A 4 -14.67 -5.83 9.48
C PHE A 4 -14.61 -7.18 8.76
N ILE A 5 -13.77 -8.05 9.27
CA ILE A 5 -13.57 -9.37 8.70
C ILE A 5 -14.21 -10.38 9.64
N GLU A 6 -15.18 -11.13 9.10
CA GLU A 6 -15.79 -12.20 9.87
C GLU A 6 -14.91 -13.45 9.76
N ALA A 7 -14.46 -13.90 10.90
CA ALA A 7 -13.66 -15.11 10.97
C ALA A 7 -14.52 -16.37 11.08
N MET A 8 -15.81 -16.28 10.83
CA MET A 8 -16.74 -17.34 11.19
C MET A 8 -16.69 -18.56 10.30
N SER A 9 -16.39 -18.38 9.03
CA SER A 9 -16.31 -19.52 8.12
C SER A 9 -14.93 -20.16 8.10
N GLY A 10 -14.00 -19.62 8.85
CA GLY A 10 -12.73 -20.26 9.09
C GLY A 10 -11.72 -20.19 7.97
N GLU A 11 -12.05 -19.67 6.81
CA GLU A 11 -11.10 -19.58 5.72
C GLU A 11 -10.70 -18.16 5.46
N LEU A 12 -9.44 -17.85 5.79
CA LEU A 12 -8.82 -16.58 5.49
C LEU A 12 -7.71 -16.79 4.48
N GLU A 13 -7.60 -15.85 3.56
CA GLU A 13 -6.42 -15.74 2.73
C GLU A 13 -5.55 -14.64 3.30
N ALA A 14 -4.25 -14.76 3.07
CA ALA A 14 -3.31 -13.81 3.65
C ALA A 14 -2.07 -13.68 2.79
N VAL A 15 -1.46 -12.51 2.90
CA VAL A 15 -0.14 -12.22 2.35
C VAL A 15 0.74 -11.76 3.50
N GLY A 16 1.89 -12.40 3.63
CA GLY A 16 2.89 -12.02 4.62
C GLY A 16 4.10 -11.39 3.94
N PHE A 17 4.64 -10.35 4.56
CA PHE A 17 5.87 -9.74 4.08
C PHE A 17 6.60 -9.08 5.25
N ARG A 18 7.84 -8.67 5.03
CA ARG A 18 8.63 -7.99 6.06
C ARG A 18 8.78 -6.53 5.72
N THR A 19 8.61 -5.70 6.73
CA THR A 19 8.86 -4.27 6.65
C THR A 19 10.00 -3.88 7.59
N GLU A 20 10.26 -2.59 7.70
CA GLU A 20 11.30 -2.10 8.60
C GLU A 20 10.80 -2.12 10.04
N ALA A 21 11.75 -1.99 10.97
CA ALA A 21 11.43 -1.89 12.39
C ALA A 21 10.65 -0.60 12.67
N GLY A 22 9.85 -0.61 13.72
CA GLY A 22 9.15 0.58 14.19
C GLY A 22 7.63 0.48 14.11
N PHE A 23 7.09 -0.58 13.54
CA PHE A 23 5.64 -0.73 13.38
C PHE A 23 5.06 -1.89 14.19
N ASP A 24 5.85 -2.45 15.10
CA ASP A 24 5.39 -3.57 15.94
C ASP A 24 4.12 -3.18 16.69
N GLY A 25 3.13 -4.05 16.62
CA GLY A 25 1.84 -3.81 17.28
C GLY A 25 0.82 -3.05 16.45
N LEU A 26 1.19 -2.59 15.26
CA LEU A 26 0.23 -1.93 14.39
C LEU A 26 -0.87 -2.92 13.99
N HIS A 27 -2.11 -2.49 14.12
CA HIS A 27 -3.26 -3.32 13.80
C HIS A 27 -4.40 -2.43 13.34
N GLY A 28 -5.07 -2.84 12.27
CA GLY A 28 -6.20 -2.09 11.76
C GLY A 28 -6.92 -2.82 10.64
N HIS A 29 -8.06 -2.28 10.28
CA HIS A 29 -8.88 -2.79 9.18
C HIS A 29 -9.16 -1.64 8.22
N GLY A 30 -9.34 -1.96 6.98
CA GLY A 30 -9.77 -0.98 6.00
C GLY A 30 -9.97 -1.62 4.65
N VAL A 31 -10.60 -0.87 3.76
CA VAL A 31 -10.73 -1.28 2.36
C VAL A 31 -9.36 -1.17 1.71
N LEU A 32 -8.93 -2.24 1.07
CA LEU A 32 -7.68 -2.25 0.32
C LEU A 32 -7.92 -1.62 -1.05
N TRP A 33 -7.12 -0.61 -1.38
CA TRP A 33 -7.24 0.07 -2.66
C TRP A 33 -5.91 0.65 -3.11
N GLY A 34 -5.83 1.03 -4.37
CA GLY A 34 -4.63 1.59 -4.93
C GLY A 34 -4.20 0.88 -6.20
N GLY A 35 -2.91 0.69 -6.35
CA GLY A 35 -2.32 0.04 -7.50
C GLY A 35 -1.13 0.81 -8.03
N ASN A 36 -1.05 0.98 -9.34
CA ASN A 36 0.05 1.71 -9.95
C ASN A 36 -0.03 3.19 -9.59
N LEU A 37 1.06 3.72 -9.08
CA LEU A 37 1.12 5.08 -8.56
C LEU A 37 0.88 6.12 -9.66
N THR A 38 1.47 5.95 -10.83
CA THR A 38 1.29 6.87 -11.95
C THR A 38 -0.17 6.93 -12.38
N VAL A 39 -0.81 5.77 -12.51
CA VAL A 39 -2.22 5.68 -12.88
C VAL A 39 -3.10 6.33 -11.81
N LEU A 40 -2.81 6.04 -10.55
CA LEU A 40 -3.58 6.61 -9.44
C LEU A 40 -3.52 8.13 -9.45
N CYS A 41 -2.32 8.68 -9.60
CA CYS A 41 -2.16 10.13 -9.63
C CYS A 41 -2.86 10.78 -10.82
N SER A 42 -2.96 10.07 -11.95
CA SER A 42 -3.66 10.59 -13.11
C SER A 42 -5.16 10.74 -12.89
N LEU A 43 -5.71 10.01 -11.93
CA LEU A 43 -7.13 10.11 -11.60
C LEU A 43 -7.45 11.20 -10.59
N LEU A 44 -6.43 11.74 -9.94
CA LEU A 44 -6.61 12.74 -8.90
C LEU A 44 -7.26 14.00 -9.47
N GLY A 45 -8.35 14.45 -8.86
CA GLY A 45 -9.10 15.59 -9.35
C GLY A 45 -10.09 15.27 -10.44
N THR A 46 -10.22 14.02 -10.85
CA THR A 46 -11.19 13.60 -11.86
C THR A 46 -12.43 12.98 -11.22
N PRO A 47 -13.55 12.84 -11.97
CA PRO A 47 -14.73 12.15 -11.45
C PRO A 47 -14.51 10.66 -11.17
N HIS A 48 -13.41 10.09 -11.68
CA HIS A 48 -13.11 8.67 -11.52
C HIS A 48 -12.29 8.39 -10.26
N TRP A 49 -11.97 9.42 -9.49
CA TRP A 49 -11.20 9.26 -8.27
C TRP A 49 -11.97 8.45 -7.23
N PRO A 50 -11.41 7.35 -6.73
CA PRO A 50 -12.07 6.60 -5.67
C PRO A 50 -11.97 7.36 -4.35
N ARG A 51 -13.10 7.71 -3.77
CA ARG A 51 -13.14 8.44 -2.50
C ARG A 51 -13.18 7.47 -1.34
N ILE A 52 -12.03 6.96 -0.98
CA ILE A 52 -11.89 5.98 0.09
C ILE A 52 -11.15 6.62 1.25
N GLU A 53 -11.78 6.66 2.40
CA GLU A 53 -11.21 7.14 3.64
C GLU A 53 -11.12 5.98 4.63
N GLY A 54 -10.10 6.02 5.49
CA GLY A 54 -9.88 4.95 6.47
C GLY A 54 -9.49 3.64 5.85
N GLY A 55 -9.02 3.64 4.62
CA GLY A 55 -8.61 2.45 3.92
C GLY A 55 -7.14 2.12 4.11
N ILE A 56 -6.73 1.05 3.48
CA ILE A 56 -5.33 0.65 3.39
C ILE A 56 -4.92 0.82 1.94
N LEU A 57 -4.13 1.85 1.69
CA LEU A 57 -3.69 2.21 0.36
C LEU A 57 -2.40 1.49 0.04
N PHE A 58 -2.36 0.80 -1.10
CA PHE A 58 -1.12 0.25 -1.60
C PHE A 58 -0.77 0.89 -2.92
N VAL A 59 0.52 1.14 -3.13
CA VAL A 59 1.00 1.73 -4.38
C VAL A 59 2.29 1.06 -4.80
N GLU A 60 2.48 0.94 -6.09
CA GLU A 60 3.69 0.46 -6.70
C GLU A 60 3.94 1.23 -7.99
N ASP A 61 5.17 1.21 -8.45
CA ASP A 61 5.49 1.71 -9.77
C ASP A 61 6.79 1.07 -10.23
N ILE A 62 6.85 0.70 -11.49
CA ILE A 62 8.00 0.01 -12.06
C ILE A 62 8.76 0.99 -12.93
N ASN A 63 10.10 0.97 -12.81
CA ASN A 63 11.00 1.75 -13.65
C ASN A 63 10.89 3.27 -13.44
N GLU A 64 10.29 3.71 -12.32
CA GLU A 64 10.22 5.13 -12.02
C GLU A 64 11.38 5.57 -11.14
N HIS A 65 11.92 6.74 -11.46
CA HIS A 65 12.98 7.34 -10.65
C HIS A 65 12.45 7.74 -9.26
N PRO A 66 13.23 7.56 -8.19
CA PRO A 66 12.78 7.92 -6.84
C PRO A 66 12.26 9.36 -6.71
N TYR A 67 12.83 10.30 -7.44
CA TYR A 67 12.33 11.68 -7.42
C TYR A 67 10.90 11.77 -7.94
N ARG A 68 10.57 11.00 -8.96
CA ARG A 68 9.22 11.00 -9.52
C ARG A 68 8.23 10.32 -8.59
N VAL A 69 8.64 9.22 -7.98
CA VAL A 69 7.84 8.52 -6.98
C VAL A 69 7.56 9.45 -5.80
N GLU A 70 8.59 10.14 -5.30
CA GLU A 70 8.42 11.09 -4.22
C GLU A 70 7.43 12.19 -4.59
N ARG A 71 7.58 12.78 -5.76
CA ARG A 71 6.68 13.84 -6.20
C ARG A 71 5.23 13.38 -6.23
N MET A 72 4.99 12.19 -6.75
CA MET A 72 3.63 11.65 -6.84
C MET A 72 3.07 11.34 -5.45
N LEU A 73 3.88 10.78 -4.55
CA LEU A 73 3.43 10.51 -3.19
C LEU A 73 3.17 11.81 -2.43
N LEU A 74 4.01 12.84 -2.63
CA LEU A 74 3.78 14.14 -2.02
C LEU A 74 2.52 14.80 -2.58
N GLN A 75 2.23 14.61 -3.85
CA GLN A 75 0.99 15.10 -4.43
C GLN A 75 -0.23 14.47 -3.75
N LEU A 76 -0.20 13.16 -3.53
CA LEU A 76 -1.26 12.47 -2.79
C LEU A 76 -1.35 12.96 -1.35
N HIS A 77 -0.22 13.21 -0.72
CA HIS A 77 -0.19 13.75 0.63
C HIS A 77 -0.82 15.15 0.69
N GLN A 78 -0.42 16.03 -0.21
CA GLN A 78 -0.93 17.40 -0.25
C GLN A 78 -2.43 17.46 -0.57
N ALA A 79 -2.92 16.49 -1.32
CA ALA A 79 -4.34 16.38 -1.62
C ALA A 79 -5.14 15.76 -0.46
N GLY A 80 -4.49 15.41 0.64
CA GLY A 80 -5.16 14.84 1.81
C GLY A 80 -5.44 13.34 1.69
N VAL A 81 -4.99 12.70 0.63
CA VAL A 81 -5.29 11.29 0.38
C VAL A 81 -4.59 10.39 1.38
N LEU A 82 -3.29 10.60 1.62
CA LEU A 82 -2.53 9.73 2.50
C LEU A 82 -3.00 9.86 3.95
N ALA A 83 -3.22 11.08 4.41
CA ALA A 83 -3.64 11.32 5.80
C ALA A 83 -5.02 10.76 6.11
N ALA A 84 -5.83 10.52 5.09
CA ALA A 84 -7.18 9.96 5.26
C ALA A 84 -7.16 8.43 5.40
N GLN A 85 -6.01 7.79 5.24
CA GLN A 85 -5.91 6.33 5.29
C GLN A 85 -5.48 5.84 6.66
N LYS A 86 -5.66 4.56 6.91
CA LYS A 86 -5.14 3.91 8.12
C LYS A 86 -3.68 3.52 7.96
N ALA A 87 -3.29 3.15 6.76
CA ALA A 87 -1.91 2.80 6.46
C ALA A 87 -1.67 2.92 4.97
N VAL A 88 -0.40 3.10 4.61
CA VAL A 88 0.06 3.12 3.22
C VAL A 88 1.09 2.01 3.06
N LEU A 89 0.88 1.16 2.07
CA LEU A 89 1.79 0.05 1.79
C LEU A 89 2.50 0.33 0.47
N LEU A 90 3.82 0.34 0.52
CA LEU A 90 4.64 0.56 -0.67
C LEU A 90 5.08 -0.79 -1.21
N GLY A 91 4.71 -1.07 -2.44
CA GLY A 91 5.11 -2.26 -3.14
C GLY A 91 6.47 -2.10 -3.81
N ASP A 92 6.69 -2.89 -4.83
CA ASP A 92 7.96 -2.88 -5.54
C ASP A 92 8.04 -1.69 -6.49
N PHE A 93 9.12 -0.93 -6.37
CA PHE A 93 9.49 0.12 -7.33
C PHE A 93 10.73 -0.31 -8.12
N GLY A 94 10.82 -1.60 -8.40
CA GLY A 94 11.96 -2.20 -9.06
C GLY A 94 12.19 -1.71 -10.47
N GLY A 95 13.33 -2.10 -11.05
CA GLY A 95 13.73 -1.69 -12.38
C GLY A 95 14.48 -0.38 -12.45
N TRP A 96 14.41 0.43 -11.41
CA TRP A 96 15.19 1.67 -11.35
C TRP A 96 16.66 1.35 -11.10
N ARG A 97 17.53 1.99 -11.87
CA ARG A 97 18.98 1.85 -11.69
C ARG A 97 19.55 3.15 -11.14
N LYS A 98 20.37 3.00 -10.11
CA LYS A 98 21.04 4.14 -9.50
C LYS A 98 21.97 4.79 -10.50
N SER A 99 21.80 6.08 -10.72
CA SER A 99 22.66 6.87 -11.59
C SER A 99 23.64 7.67 -10.74
N PRO A 100 24.87 7.92 -11.24
CA PRO A 100 25.78 8.81 -10.54
C PRO A 100 25.20 10.21 -10.32
N LEU A 101 24.26 10.62 -11.15
CA LEU A 101 23.62 11.94 -11.04
C LEU A 101 22.65 12.01 -9.86
N ASP A 102 22.26 10.91 -9.27
CA ASP A 102 21.29 10.88 -8.17
C ASP A 102 21.91 11.29 -6.83
N ARG A 103 23.23 11.37 -6.74
CA ARG A 103 23.94 11.87 -5.56
C ARG A 103 23.52 11.19 -4.26
N GLY A 104 23.33 9.86 -4.32
CA GLY A 104 22.94 9.09 -3.15
C GLY A 104 21.45 9.13 -2.80
N TYR A 105 20.65 9.77 -3.63
CA TYR A 105 19.21 9.74 -3.42
C TYR A 105 18.68 8.34 -3.73
N THR A 106 17.98 7.76 -2.77
CA THR A 106 17.49 6.38 -2.86
C THR A 106 16.02 6.30 -2.46
N LEU A 107 15.41 5.16 -2.73
CA LEU A 107 14.04 4.90 -2.25
C LEU A 107 13.97 4.99 -0.73
N LYS A 108 15.02 4.54 -0.04
CA LYS A 108 15.08 4.62 1.41
C LYS A 108 15.03 6.08 1.89
N THR A 109 15.77 6.96 1.22
CA THR A 109 15.75 8.39 1.52
C THR A 109 14.39 8.99 1.28
N MET A 110 13.77 8.63 0.15
CA MET A 110 12.44 9.10 -0.19
C MET A 110 11.39 8.69 0.85
N VAL A 111 11.43 7.43 1.27
CA VAL A 111 10.49 6.92 2.28
C VAL A 111 10.68 7.66 3.60
N ALA A 112 11.94 7.89 4.01
CA ALA A 112 12.23 8.63 5.24
C ALA A 112 11.67 10.04 5.19
N GLN A 113 11.83 10.73 4.07
CA GLN A 113 11.29 12.07 3.91
C GLN A 113 9.77 12.09 3.92
N LEU A 114 9.15 11.12 3.27
CA LEU A 114 7.70 11.01 3.28
C LEU A 114 7.16 10.75 4.68
N ARG A 115 7.83 9.88 5.45
CA ARG A 115 7.44 9.59 6.83
C ARG A 115 7.55 10.80 7.73
N ALA A 116 8.46 11.72 7.42
CA ALA A 116 8.64 12.94 8.21
C ALA A 116 7.44 13.88 8.10
N VAL A 117 6.71 13.85 7.00
CA VAL A 117 5.58 14.76 6.78
C VAL A 117 4.22 14.07 6.87
N CYS A 118 4.16 12.76 6.71
CA CYS A 118 2.91 12.02 6.71
C CYS A 118 2.69 11.34 8.07
N PRO A 119 1.55 11.60 8.75
CA PRO A 119 1.31 11.02 10.07
C PRO A 119 0.86 9.56 10.03
N VAL A 120 0.52 9.05 8.85
CA VAL A 120 -0.02 7.70 8.69
C VAL A 120 1.15 6.71 8.53
N PRO A 121 1.05 5.50 9.10
CA PRO A 121 2.10 4.49 8.93
C PRO A 121 2.34 4.17 7.47
N ILE A 122 3.61 4.18 7.08
CA ILE A 122 4.04 3.84 5.72
C ILE A 122 4.95 2.62 5.82
N LEU A 123 4.46 1.50 5.30
CA LEU A 123 5.17 0.24 5.34
C LEU A 123 5.70 -0.10 3.95
N THR A 124 6.90 -0.65 3.92
CA THR A 124 7.53 -1.09 2.68
C THR A 124 7.53 -2.62 2.62
N GLY A 125 7.90 -3.16 1.47
CA GLY A 125 8.10 -4.60 1.32
C GLY A 125 6.90 -5.37 0.80
N LEU A 126 5.79 -4.71 0.49
CA LEU A 126 4.63 -5.41 -0.05
C LEU A 126 5.02 -6.12 -1.37
N PRO A 127 4.82 -7.45 -1.47
CA PRO A 127 5.19 -8.19 -2.68
C PRO A 127 4.15 -8.02 -3.78
N PHE A 128 4.10 -6.82 -4.33
CA PHE A 128 3.18 -6.46 -5.39
C PHE A 128 3.93 -5.63 -6.43
N GLY A 129 3.55 -5.77 -7.66
CA GLY A 129 4.18 -5.07 -8.79
C GLY A 129 5.06 -6.00 -9.59
N HIS A 130 6.36 -5.80 -9.53
CA HIS A 130 7.31 -6.49 -10.39
C HIS A 130 7.82 -7.83 -9.84
N VAL A 131 7.23 -8.34 -8.78
CA VAL A 131 7.68 -9.59 -8.16
C VAL A 131 7.18 -10.77 -8.99
N PRO A 132 8.01 -11.80 -9.25
CA PRO A 132 7.55 -12.98 -10.00
C PRO A 132 6.45 -13.75 -9.29
N THR A 133 6.35 -13.63 -7.99
CA THR A 133 5.32 -14.30 -7.22
C THR A 133 3.96 -13.66 -7.52
N LYS A 134 3.04 -14.46 -7.99
CA LYS A 134 1.70 -13.95 -8.31
C LYS A 134 0.89 -13.80 -7.03
N VAL A 135 0.93 -12.60 -6.48
CA VAL A 135 0.10 -12.26 -5.35
C VAL A 135 -1.15 -11.56 -5.88
N THR A 136 -2.30 -12.16 -5.64
CA THR A 136 -3.57 -11.54 -5.98
C THR A 136 -4.12 -10.85 -4.75
N LEU A 137 -4.17 -9.53 -4.80
CA LEU A 137 -4.69 -8.73 -3.72
C LEU A 137 -6.18 -8.44 -3.91
N PRO A 138 -6.96 -8.49 -2.83
CA PRO A 138 -8.42 -8.30 -2.91
C PRO A 138 -8.77 -6.81 -2.93
N VAL A 139 -8.46 -6.14 -4.01
CA VAL A 139 -8.73 -4.71 -4.17
C VAL A 139 -10.22 -4.43 -4.06
N GLY A 140 -10.57 -3.42 -3.27
CA GLY A 140 -11.96 -3.04 -3.03
C GLY A 140 -12.62 -3.80 -1.88
N ARG A 141 -11.90 -4.72 -1.24
CA ARG A 141 -12.43 -5.52 -0.14
C ARG A 141 -11.79 -5.11 1.18
N CYS A 142 -12.48 -5.41 2.25
CA CYS A 142 -11.98 -5.16 3.58
C CYS A 142 -10.85 -6.13 3.94
N VAL A 143 -9.75 -5.59 4.43
CA VAL A 143 -8.62 -6.40 4.86
C VAL A 143 -8.23 -6.02 6.29
N GLU A 144 -7.56 -6.96 6.95
CA GLU A 144 -6.96 -6.73 8.25
C GLU A 144 -5.46 -6.65 8.10
N LEU A 145 -4.88 -5.66 8.75
CA LEU A 145 -3.43 -5.44 8.75
C LEU A 145 -2.93 -5.65 10.17
N GLN A 146 -1.93 -6.51 10.32
CA GLN A 146 -1.27 -6.74 11.60
C GLN A 146 0.23 -6.72 11.40
N VAL A 147 0.94 -6.12 12.35
CA VAL A 147 2.41 -6.15 12.35
C VAL A 147 2.88 -6.72 13.67
N LEU A 148 3.67 -7.77 13.59
CA LEU A 148 4.35 -8.36 14.73
C LEU A 148 5.84 -8.30 14.47
N ARG A 149 6.54 -7.47 15.26
CA ARG A 149 7.95 -7.15 15.04
C ARG A 149 8.13 -6.48 13.68
N ARG A 150 8.64 -7.19 12.69
CA ARG A 150 8.79 -6.70 11.32
C ARG A 150 7.97 -7.49 10.32
N ASP A 151 7.20 -8.46 10.82
CA ASP A 151 6.39 -9.29 9.96
C ASP A 151 5.00 -8.69 9.83
N VAL A 152 4.62 -8.41 8.59
CA VAL A 152 3.32 -7.84 8.25
C VAL A 152 2.43 -8.94 7.72
N LEU A 153 1.23 -9.02 8.25
CA LEU A 153 0.21 -9.93 7.76
C LEU A 153 -0.99 -9.13 7.29
N LEU A 154 -1.30 -9.28 6.02
CA LEU A 154 -2.48 -8.71 5.41
C LEU A 154 -3.43 -9.86 5.11
N SER A 155 -4.61 -9.84 5.71
CA SER A 155 -5.52 -10.97 5.60
C SER A 155 -6.94 -10.50 5.28
N TRP A 156 -7.71 -11.39 4.67
CA TRP A 156 -9.09 -11.12 4.29
C TRP A 156 -9.87 -12.42 4.25
N ALA A 157 -11.20 -12.30 4.36
CA ALA A 157 -12.05 -13.46 4.27
C ALA A 157 -12.09 -13.99 2.84
N CYS A 158 -11.96 -15.30 2.73
CA CYS A 158 -12.09 -15.96 1.44
C CYS A 158 -13.54 -15.91 1.00
N ASP A 159 -13.76 -15.49 -0.23
CA ASP A 159 -15.11 -15.36 -0.76
C ASP A 159 -15.47 -16.61 -1.54
N HIS A 160 -16.35 -17.41 -0.95
CA HIS A 160 -16.81 -18.63 -1.59
C HIS A 160 -18.17 -18.47 -2.29
N ASP A 161 -18.72 -17.26 -2.25
CA ASP A 161 -20.09 -17.06 -2.73
C ASP A 161 -20.17 -16.86 -4.24
N HIS A 162 -19.05 -16.93 -4.92
CA HIS A 162 -19.01 -16.71 -6.36
C HIS A 162 -19.59 -17.85 -7.18
N ASP A 163 -19.78 -18.99 -6.56
CA ASP A 163 -20.12 -20.20 -7.27
C ASP A 163 -21.61 -20.45 -7.37
N HIS A 164 -22.43 -19.49 -6.93
CA HIS A 164 -23.86 -19.71 -6.84
C HIS A 164 -24.67 -19.10 -7.96
N ASP A 165 -24.01 -18.63 -8.97
CA ASP A 165 -24.73 -18.01 -10.09
C ASP A 165 -24.82 -18.93 -11.31
#